data_e62c32bc1329a005b984189d68f60be4
#
_entry.id   e62c32bc1329a005b984189d68f60be4
#
_cell.length_a   1.000
_cell.length_b   1.000
_cell.length_c   1.000
_cell.angle_alpha   90.00
_cell.angle_beta   90.00
_cell.angle_gamma   90.00
#
_symmetry.space_group_name_H-M   'P 1'
#
loop_
_entity.id
_entity.type
_entity.pdbx_description
1 polymer ?
#
loop_
_entity_poly.entity_id
_entity_poly.type
_entity_poly.pdbx_seq_one_letter_code
_entity_poly.pdbx_strand_id
1 'polypeptide(L)'
;MKLNLFLCCVAVLASTMISSAQGNNNPSFTRGFAGNVEAGVLFKDGFAGEYVNVSSGCNILPGLFAGVGIGIKNQKFHSLSDVNSFLVPTFIQLRYSFLNKSISPFINLKGGLISDYSPSLKDMPEGFRDSGCGHFFRVGIGVDYKRYSFYVGDDWSQVSYSTASRNNYAWTFGVGFKF
;
A
#
# COMPACT_ATOMS: atom_id res chain seq x y z
N MET A 1 6.73 19.46 -12.76
CA MET A 1 6.22 18.84 -14.01
C MET A 1 6.11 17.31 -13.98
N LYS A 2 6.95 16.59 -13.24
CA LYS A 2 6.89 15.09 -13.16
C LYS A 2 5.71 14.52 -12.34
N LEU A 3 5.22 15.25 -11.34
CA LEU A 3 4.12 14.83 -10.49
C LEU A 3 2.78 14.76 -11.24
N ASN A 4 2.51 15.72 -12.14
CA ASN A 4 1.27 15.78 -12.92
C ASN A 4 1.17 14.62 -13.93
N LEU A 5 2.29 14.20 -14.52
CA LEU A 5 2.33 13.08 -15.45
C LEU A 5 2.03 11.75 -14.74
N PHE A 6 2.55 11.58 -13.52
CA PHE A 6 2.29 10.39 -12.68
C PHE A 6 0.82 10.33 -12.24
N LEU A 7 0.24 11.45 -11.81
CA LEU A 7 -1.19 11.54 -11.48
C LEU A 7 -2.08 11.23 -12.70
N CYS A 8 -1.73 11.72 -13.89
CA CYS A 8 -2.43 11.36 -15.12
C CYS A 8 -2.33 9.87 -15.45
N CYS A 9 -1.17 9.24 -15.30
CA CYS A 9 -1.02 7.80 -15.52
C CYS A 9 -1.85 6.97 -14.53
N VAL A 10 -1.87 7.34 -13.25
CA VAL A 10 -2.69 6.68 -12.23
C VAL A 10 -4.18 6.89 -12.52
N ALA A 11 -4.61 8.08 -12.94
CA ALA A 11 -5.99 8.37 -13.30
C ALA A 11 -6.44 7.62 -14.55
N VAL A 12 -5.58 7.48 -15.57
CA VAL A 12 -5.86 6.72 -16.80
C VAL A 12 -5.93 5.21 -16.50
N LEU A 13 -5.02 4.69 -15.68
CA LEU A 13 -5.07 3.28 -15.24
C LEU A 13 -6.34 3.01 -14.42
N ALA A 14 -6.71 3.91 -13.51
CA ALA A 14 -7.95 3.79 -12.75
C ALA A 14 -9.20 3.85 -13.64
N SER A 15 -9.24 4.72 -14.65
CA SER A 15 -10.41 4.87 -15.53
C SER A 15 -10.62 3.69 -16.47
N THR A 16 -9.56 3.10 -17.01
CA THR A 16 -9.66 1.89 -17.86
C THR A 16 -10.13 0.67 -17.08
N MET A 17 -9.85 0.62 -15.79
CA MET A 17 -10.21 -0.48 -14.90
C MET A 17 -11.66 -0.40 -14.39
N ILE A 18 -12.24 0.80 -14.29
CA ILE A 18 -13.63 1.00 -13.87
C ILE A 18 -14.64 0.45 -14.89
N SER A 19 -14.30 0.45 -16.18
CA SER A 19 -15.19 -0.02 -17.27
C SER A 19 -15.50 -1.52 -17.23
N SER A 20 -14.66 -2.34 -16.60
CA SER A 20 -14.82 -3.80 -16.55
C SER A 20 -15.71 -4.30 -15.42
N ALA A 21 -16.31 -3.40 -14.64
CA ALA A 21 -16.79 -3.71 -13.31
C ALA A 21 -18.33 -3.64 -13.15
N GLN A 22 -19.10 -4.15 -14.13
CA GLN A 22 -20.57 -4.26 -14.01
C GLN A 22 -21.00 -5.65 -13.48
N GLY A 23 -21.14 -5.81 -12.18
CA GLY A 23 -21.71 -6.99 -11.53
C GLY A 23 -22.06 -6.75 -10.07
N ASN A 24 -23.21 -7.29 -9.64
CA ASN A 24 -23.74 -7.11 -8.27
C ASN A 24 -23.09 -8.04 -7.22
N ASN A 25 -22.14 -8.91 -7.62
CA ASN A 25 -21.48 -9.90 -6.77
C ASN A 25 -20.17 -9.33 -6.21
N ASN A 26 -19.74 -9.83 -5.05
CA ASN A 26 -18.43 -9.49 -4.49
C ASN A 26 -17.32 -9.95 -5.47
N PRO A 27 -16.53 -9.04 -6.06
CA PRO A 27 -15.54 -9.37 -7.08
C PRO A 27 -14.47 -10.35 -6.59
N SER A 28 -14.24 -10.45 -5.27
CA SER A 28 -13.30 -11.41 -4.68
C SER A 28 -13.68 -12.88 -4.91
N PHE A 29 -14.92 -13.18 -5.22
CA PHE A 29 -15.41 -14.56 -5.45
C PHE A 29 -15.51 -14.94 -6.91
N THR A 30 -15.29 -14.01 -7.83
CA THR A 30 -15.20 -14.30 -9.25
C THR A 30 -13.77 -14.66 -9.61
N ARG A 31 -13.54 -15.87 -10.16
CA ARG A 31 -12.21 -16.27 -10.63
C ARG A 31 -11.78 -15.40 -11.81
N GLY A 32 -10.50 -15.08 -11.85
CA GLY A 32 -9.90 -14.32 -12.93
C GLY A 32 -9.08 -13.13 -12.45
N PHE A 33 -8.79 -12.25 -13.38
CA PHE A 33 -8.02 -11.04 -13.13
C PHE A 33 -8.78 -10.10 -12.20
N ALA A 34 -8.07 -9.54 -11.25
CA ALA A 34 -8.60 -8.60 -10.26
C ALA A 34 -7.54 -7.55 -9.92
N GLY A 35 -8.00 -6.42 -9.45
CA GLY A 35 -7.13 -5.36 -8.98
C GLY A 35 -7.70 -4.64 -7.77
N ASN A 36 -6.84 -3.90 -7.13
CA ASN A 36 -7.17 -3.14 -5.93
C ASN A 36 -6.36 -1.85 -5.88
N VAL A 37 -7.04 -0.75 -5.56
CA VAL A 37 -6.42 0.54 -5.22
C VAL A 37 -6.72 0.82 -3.76
N GLU A 38 -5.73 1.17 -2.98
CA GLU A 38 -5.86 1.47 -1.56
C GLU A 38 -5.20 2.79 -1.24
N ALA A 39 -5.83 3.57 -0.37
CA ALA A 39 -5.26 4.78 0.22
C ALA A 39 -5.52 4.78 1.72
N GLY A 40 -4.63 5.39 2.49
CA GLY A 40 -4.80 5.44 3.92
C GLY A 40 -3.71 6.24 4.63
N VAL A 41 -3.78 6.15 5.94
CA VAL A 41 -2.92 6.89 6.86
C VAL A 41 -2.18 5.94 7.79
N LEU A 42 -1.03 6.38 8.24
CA LEU A 42 -0.12 5.66 9.15
C LEU A 42 0.01 6.47 10.43
N PHE A 43 -0.09 5.82 11.57
CA PHE A 43 0.04 6.47 12.88
C PHE A 43 0.99 5.68 13.79
N LYS A 44 1.87 6.42 14.45
CA LYS A 44 2.70 5.95 15.57
C LYS A 44 3.03 7.16 16.44
N ASP A 45 3.42 6.94 17.69
CA ASP A 45 3.88 8.00 18.58
C ASP A 45 5.01 8.82 17.93
N GLY A 46 4.79 10.12 17.75
CA GLY A 46 5.71 11.04 17.08
C GLY A 46 5.84 10.88 15.56
N PHE A 47 4.88 10.19 14.91
CA PHE A 47 4.94 9.91 13.49
C PHE A 47 3.54 9.85 12.87
N ALA A 48 3.40 10.51 11.74
CA ALA A 48 2.21 10.42 10.89
C ALA A 48 2.63 10.26 9.44
N GLY A 49 1.84 9.54 8.65
CA GLY A 49 2.11 9.33 7.23
C GLY A 49 0.86 9.00 6.45
N GLU A 50 1.01 9.01 5.16
CA GLU A 50 -0.03 8.65 4.19
C GLU A 50 0.53 7.69 3.15
N TYR A 51 -0.33 6.89 2.54
CA TYR A 51 0.08 5.98 1.48
C TYR A 51 -1.02 5.79 0.45
N VAL A 52 -0.58 5.46 -0.76
CA VAL A 52 -1.43 4.95 -1.84
C VAL A 52 -0.76 3.71 -2.42
N ASN A 53 -1.53 2.64 -2.58
CA ASN A 53 -1.07 1.39 -3.19
C ASN A 53 -1.98 1.00 -4.34
N VAL A 54 -1.39 0.41 -5.37
CA VAL A 54 -2.10 -0.24 -6.46
C VAL A 54 -1.58 -1.68 -6.56
N SER A 55 -2.48 -2.63 -6.68
CA SER A 55 -2.13 -4.03 -6.87
C SER A 55 -2.99 -4.66 -7.97
N SER A 56 -2.41 -5.65 -8.62
CA SER A 56 -3.02 -6.40 -9.71
C SER A 56 -2.64 -7.88 -9.57
N GLY A 57 -3.55 -8.76 -9.93
CA GLY A 57 -3.36 -10.20 -9.76
C GLY A 57 -4.57 -10.99 -10.18
N CYS A 58 -4.75 -12.15 -9.56
CA CYS A 58 -5.86 -13.06 -9.84
C CYS A 58 -6.53 -13.55 -8.56
N ASN A 59 -7.84 -13.76 -8.65
CA ASN A 59 -8.56 -14.56 -7.66
C ASN A 59 -8.29 -16.06 -7.97
N ILE A 60 -7.39 -16.67 -7.20
CA ILE A 60 -6.94 -18.06 -7.37
C ILE A 60 -8.05 -19.02 -6.95
N LEU A 61 -8.68 -18.72 -5.82
CA LEU A 61 -9.81 -19.44 -5.26
C LEU A 61 -10.93 -18.45 -4.92
N PRO A 62 -12.17 -18.91 -4.77
CA PRO A 62 -13.24 -18.05 -4.25
C PRO A 62 -12.84 -17.38 -2.93
N GLY A 63 -12.79 -16.06 -2.95
CA GLY A 63 -12.35 -15.25 -1.80
C GLY A 63 -10.84 -15.06 -1.66
N LEU A 64 -9.98 -15.81 -2.36
CA LEU A 64 -8.53 -15.71 -2.28
C LEU A 64 -7.93 -14.99 -3.48
N PHE A 65 -7.47 -13.78 -3.26
CA PHE A 65 -6.70 -12.98 -4.22
C PHE A 65 -5.20 -13.12 -3.95
N ALA A 66 -4.42 -13.30 -5.01
CA ALA A 66 -2.97 -13.18 -5.00
C ALA A 66 -2.52 -12.25 -6.12
N GLY A 67 -1.62 -11.33 -5.82
CA GLY A 67 -1.16 -10.35 -6.79
C GLY A 67 0.14 -9.67 -6.38
N VAL A 68 0.56 -8.77 -7.23
CA VAL A 68 1.72 -7.90 -7.02
C VAL A 68 1.27 -6.45 -7.02
N GLY A 69 2.01 -5.59 -6.34
CA GLY A 69 1.65 -4.18 -6.27
C GLY A 69 2.84 -3.28 -6.05
N ILE A 70 2.56 -2.02 -6.24
CA ILE A 70 3.47 -0.91 -5.99
C ILE A 70 2.71 0.19 -5.24
N GLY A 71 3.42 0.97 -4.46
CA GLY A 71 2.81 2.09 -3.75
C GLY A 71 3.73 3.27 -3.59
N ILE A 72 3.17 4.27 -2.97
CA ILE A 72 3.87 5.46 -2.49
C ILE A 72 3.48 5.63 -1.02
N LYS A 73 4.47 5.88 -0.18
CA LYS A 73 4.29 6.12 1.24
C LYS A 73 5.07 7.39 1.59
N ASN A 74 4.38 8.38 2.11
CA ASN A 74 4.97 9.60 2.63
C ASN A 74 4.91 9.58 4.15
N GLN A 75 6.05 9.81 4.81
CA GLN A 75 6.18 9.71 6.25
C GLN A 75 6.90 10.92 6.82
N LYS A 76 6.33 11.55 7.85
CA LYS A 76 6.93 12.67 8.58
C LYS A 76 7.43 12.18 9.93
N PHE A 77 8.66 12.49 10.26
CA PHE A 77 9.30 12.14 11.54
C PHE A 77 9.47 13.37 12.40
N HIS A 78 8.78 13.39 13.52
CA HIS A 78 8.80 14.52 14.47
C HIS A 78 10.13 14.67 15.22
N SER A 79 10.89 13.56 15.36
CA SER A 79 12.11 13.55 16.16
C SER A 79 13.39 13.98 15.43
N LEU A 80 13.34 14.12 14.12
CA LEU A 80 14.46 14.49 13.26
C LEU A 80 14.05 15.67 12.35
N SER A 81 13.89 16.86 12.92
CA SER A 81 13.73 18.13 12.18
C SER A 81 12.84 18.02 10.93
N ASP A 82 11.56 17.67 11.08
CA ASP A 82 10.55 17.67 10.01
C ASP A 82 10.96 16.96 8.69
N VAL A 83 11.79 15.93 8.76
CA VAL A 83 12.24 15.22 7.58
C VAL A 83 11.09 14.39 6.99
N ASN A 84 10.71 14.71 5.77
CA ASN A 84 9.77 13.94 4.98
C ASN A 84 10.50 12.80 4.27
N SER A 85 10.09 11.55 4.51
CA SER A 85 10.56 10.39 3.77
C SER A 85 9.57 9.98 2.69
N PHE A 86 10.06 9.83 1.47
CA PHE A 86 9.30 9.35 0.33
C PHE A 86 9.73 7.92 0.00
N LEU A 87 8.87 6.98 0.33
CA LEU A 87 9.12 5.55 0.23
C LEU A 87 8.28 4.92 -0.88
N VAL A 88 8.88 4.03 -1.65
CA VAL A 88 8.21 3.29 -2.72
C VAL A 88 8.25 1.79 -2.40
N PRO A 89 7.17 1.23 -1.78
CA PRO A 89 7.02 -0.20 -1.59
C PRO A 89 6.65 -0.91 -2.90
N THR A 90 7.30 -2.04 -3.18
CA THR A 90 6.89 -3.05 -4.15
C THR A 90 6.62 -4.34 -3.42
N PHE A 91 5.47 -4.98 -3.66
CA PHE A 91 5.02 -6.07 -2.78
C PHE A 91 4.24 -7.15 -3.51
N ILE A 92 4.24 -8.32 -2.92
CA ILE A 92 3.27 -9.38 -3.16
C ILE A 92 2.12 -9.19 -2.17
N GLN A 93 0.89 -9.39 -2.62
CA GLN A 93 -0.32 -9.31 -1.82
C GLN A 93 -1.06 -10.64 -1.83
N LEU A 94 -1.45 -11.08 -0.64
CA LEU A 94 -2.40 -12.15 -0.42
C LEU A 94 -3.58 -11.58 0.37
N ARG A 95 -4.80 -11.78 -0.12
CA ARG A 95 -6.02 -11.31 0.52
C ARG A 95 -7.07 -12.40 0.52
N TYR A 96 -7.67 -12.65 1.66
CA TYR A 96 -8.74 -13.61 1.80
C TYR A 96 -10.01 -12.94 2.32
N SER A 97 -11.08 -12.98 1.53
CA SER A 97 -12.43 -12.53 1.89
C SER A 97 -13.26 -13.73 2.29
N PHE A 98 -13.85 -13.70 3.47
CA PHE A 98 -14.49 -14.88 4.09
C PHE A 98 -15.87 -15.20 3.54
N LEU A 99 -16.62 -14.20 3.06
CA LEU A 99 -18.02 -14.34 2.69
C LEU A 99 -18.29 -13.86 1.27
N ASN A 100 -19.06 -14.65 0.51
CA ASN A 100 -19.61 -14.23 -0.80
C ASN A 100 -20.91 -13.42 -0.61
N LYS A 101 -20.79 -12.30 0.09
CA LYS A 101 -21.91 -11.38 0.36
C LYS A 101 -21.46 -9.95 0.13
N SER A 102 -22.42 -9.04 0.07
CA SER A 102 -22.14 -7.60 -0.06
C SER A 102 -21.27 -7.05 1.06
N ILE A 103 -21.37 -7.66 2.26
CA ILE A 103 -20.49 -7.38 3.40
C ILE A 103 -19.67 -8.64 3.65
N SER A 104 -18.34 -8.52 3.62
CA SER A 104 -17.42 -9.63 3.81
C SER A 104 -16.22 -9.20 4.65
N PRO A 105 -15.98 -9.79 5.82
CA PRO A 105 -14.71 -9.64 6.50
C PRO A 105 -13.57 -10.15 5.62
N PHE A 106 -12.37 -9.59 5.79
CA PHE A 106 -11.18 -10.07 5.11
C PHE A 106 -9.93 -9.91 5.95
N ILE A 107 -8.91 -10.70 5.59
CA ILE A 107 -7.53 -10.53 6.01
C ILE A 107 -6.67 -10.21 4.78
N ASN A 108 -5.69 -9.33 4.95
CA ASN A 108 -4.81 -8.86 3.89
C ASN A 108 -3.37 -8.88 4.37
N LEU A 109 -2.51 -9.53 3.59
CA LEU A 109 -1.08 -9.65 3.84
C LEU A 109 -0.32 -9.05 2.67
N LYS A 110 0.65 -8.21 2.94
CA LYS A 110 1.57 -7.65 1.94
C LYS A 110 3.00 -7.81 2.44
N GLY A 111 3.89 -8.22 1.55
CA GLY A 111 5.32 -8.32 1.86
C GLY A 111 6.15 -8.07 0.62
N GLY A 112 7.28 -7.40 0.79
CA GLY A 112 8.12 -7.07 -0.34
C GLY A 112 9.28 -6.15 -0.01
N LEU A 113 9.71 -5.41 -1.00
CA LEU A 113 10.83 -4.47 -0.90
C LEU A 113 10.31 -3.03 -0.78
N ILE A 114 11.10 -2.20 -0.15
CA ILE A 114 10.84 -0.77 -0.02
C ILE A 114 12.12 0.01 -0.37
N SER A 115 11.95 1.05 -1.18
CA SER A 115 13.05 1.95 -1.56
C SER A 115 12.75 3.36 -1.06
N ASP A 116 13.77 4.04 -0.53
CA ASP A 116 13.69 5.42 -0.05
C ASP A 116 14.25 6.37 -1.12
N TYR A 117 13.41 7.29 -1.58
CA TYR A 117 13.75 8.34 -2.55
C TYR A 117 13.59 9.75 -1.95
N SER A 118 13.82 9.89 -0.67
CA SER A 118 13.58 11.15 0.04
C SER A 118 14.51 12.25 -0.46
N PRO A 119 13.99 13.40 -0.90
CA PRO A 119 14.81 14.56 -1.28
C PRO A 119 15.66 15.10 -0.13
N SER A 120 15.20 14.91 1.09
CA SER A 120 15.84 15.36 2.34
C SER A 120 17.07 14.54 2.74
N LEU A 121 17.40 13.46 2.03
CA LEU A 121 18.59 12.64 2.34
C LEU A 121 19.88 13.45 2.25
N LYS A 122 19.91 14.52 1.42
CA LYS A 122 21.07 15.41 1.29
C LYS A 122 21.39 16.22 2.55
N ASP A 123 20.36 16.49 3.36
CA ASP A 123 20.45 17.30 4.59
C ASP A 123 20.63 16.40 5.83
N MET A 124 20.64 15.08 5.67
CA MET A 124 20.83 14.14 6.73
C MET A 124 22.31 13.88 7.07
N PRO A 125 22.62 13.34 8.27
CA PRO A 125 23.95 12.83 8.60
C PRO A 125 24.51 11.90 7.52
N GLU A 126 25.83 11.86 7.35
CA GLU A 126 26.51 11.17 6.25
C GLU A 126 26.01 9.73 6.00
N GLY A 127 25.63 9.01 7.06
CA GLY A 127 25.13 7.64 6.96
C GLY A 127 23.77 7.46 6.28
N PHE A 128 23.03 8.53 6.00
CA PHE A 128 21.68 8.51 5.43
C PHE A 128 21.57 9.24 4.08
N ARG A 129 22.69 9.70 3.51
CA ARG A 129 22.71 10.49 2.27
C ARG A 129 22.44 9.69 1.00
N ASP A 130 22.59 8.36 1.08
CA ASP A 130 22.36 7.47 -0.05
C ASP A 130 20.91 6.96 -0.07
N SER A 131 20.43 6.57 -1.25
CA SER A 131 19.13 5.91 -1.38
C SER A 131 19.12 4.62 -0.57
N GLY A 132 18.16 4.51 0.35
CA GLY A 132 17.99 3.32 1.16
C GLY A 132 17.10 2.28 0.47
N CYS A 133 17.38 1.01 0.71
CA CYS A 133 16.48 -0.07 0.35
C CYS A 133 16.27 -1.04 1.52
N GLY A 134 15.17 -1.77 1.49
CA GLY A 134 14.86 -2.66 2.61
C GLY A 134 13.62 -3.52 2.39
N HIS A 135 13.05 -3.97 3.50
CA HIS A 135 11.91 -4.86 3.52
C HIS A 135 10.66 -4.16 4.06
N PHE A 136 9.53 -4.60 3.56
CA PHE A 136 8.22 -4.10 3.93
C PHE A 136 7.29 -5.27 4.21
N PHE A 137 6.52 -5.18 5.29
CA PHE A 137 5.49 -6.14 5.64
C PHE A 137 4.28 -5.41 6.22
N ARG A 138 3.07 -5.81 5.81
CA ARG A 138 1.82 -5.29 6.34
C ARG A 138 0.82 -6.41 6.54
N VAL A 139 0.19 -6.43 7.70
CA VAL A 139 -0.96 -7.26 8.01
C VAL A 139 -2.15 -6.37 8.26
N GLY A 140 -3.29 -6.69 7.69
CA GLY A 140 -4.51 -5.93 7.90
C GLY A 140 -5.73 -6.82 7.96
N ILE A 141 -6.72 -6.39 8.73
CA ILE A 141 -8.06 -6.95 8.78
C ILE A 141 -9.06 -5.86 8.42
N GLY A 142 -10.19 -6.25 7.85
CA GLY A 142 -11.17 -5.25 7.46
C GLY A 142 -12.48 -5.84 7.00
N VAL A 143 -13.30 -4.98 6.44
CA VAL A 143 -14.61 -5.33 5.90
C VAL A 143 -14.73 -4.78 4.48
N ASP A 144 -15.13 -5.63 3.58
CA ASP A 144 -15.58 -5.27 2.24
C ASP A 144 -17.06 -4.92 2.26
N TYR A 145 -17.40 -3.83 1.62
CA TYR A 145 -18.76 -3.50 1.22
C TYR A 145 -18.83 -3.41 -0.29
N LYS A 146 -19.33 -4.47 -0.93
CA LYS A 146 -19.30 -4.61 -2.40
C LYS A 146 -17.86 -4.51 -2.93
N ARG A 147 -17.51 -3.38 -3.57
CA ARG A 147 -16.18 -3.08 -4.13
C ARG A 147 -15.30 -2.26 -3.22
N TYR A 148 -15.88 -1.65 -2.19
CA TYR A 148 -15.16 -0.82 -1.24
C TYR A 148 -14.62 -1.68 -0.10
N SER A 149 -13.48 -1.31 0.42
CA SER A 149 -12.82 -1.97 1.54
C SER A 149 -12.48 -0.93 2.60
N PHE A 150 -12.68 -1.31 3.85
CA PHE A 150 -12.25 -0.52 5.01
C PHE A 150 -11.40 -1.45 5.88
N TYR A 151 -10.22 -1.00 6.28
CA TYR A 151 -9.33 -1.86 7.05
C TYR A 151 -8.45 -1.11 8.04
N VAL A 152 -8.01 -1.86 9.03
CA VAL A 152 -6.99 -1.49 10.00
C VAL A 152 -5.91 -2.55 9.98
N GLY A 153 -4.67 -2.16 10.26
CA GLY A 153 -3.56 -3.11 10.26
C GLY A 153 -2.28 -2.53 10.83
N ASP A 154 -1.28 -3.37 10.78
CA ASP A 154 0.09 -3.06 11.18
C ASP A 154 0.99 -3.01 9.96
N ASP A 155 1.81 -1.98 9.90
CA ASP A 155 2.82 -1.76 8.89
C ASP A 155 4.20 -1.77 9.52
N TRP A 156 5.03 -2.69 9.07
CA TRP A 156 6.42 -2.79 9.46
C TRP A 156 7.31 -2.60 8.25
N SER A 157 8.33 -1.76 8.35
CA SER A 157 9.33 -1.58 7.31
C SER A 157 10.71 -1.32 7.91
N GLN A 158 11.73 -1.92 7.31
CA GLN A 158 13.12 -1.70 7.62
C GLN A 158 13.80 -1.19 6.36
N VAL A 159 14.45 -0.04 6.46
CA VAL A 159 15.24 0.54 5.38
C VAL A 159 16.68 0.61 5.83
N SER A 160 17.57 0.07 5.03
CA SER A 160 19.02 0.07 5.25
C SER A 160 19.68 1.07 4.29
N TYR A 161 20.58 1.86 4.84
CA TYR A 161 21.44 2.81 4.16
C TYR A 161 22.90 2.34 4.29
N SER A 162 23.85 3.00 3.65
CA SER A 162 25.27 2.58 3.61
C SER A 162 25.85 2.32 5.01
N THR A 163 25.53 3.13 6.00
CA THR A 163 26.10 3.05 7.37
C THR A 163 25.06 3.00 8.49
N ALA A 164 23.78 3.02 8.14
CA ALA A 164 22.69 3.07 9.10
C ALA A 164 21.51 2.21 8.65
N SER A 165 20.67 1.82 9.59
CA SER A 165 19.39 1.18 9.30
C SER A 165 18.27 1.82 10.10
N ARG A 166 17.07 1.84 9.54
CA ARG A 166 15.89 2.43 10.15
C ARG A 166 14.72 1.46 10.13
N ASN A 167 14.18 1.21 11.30
CA ASN A 167 12.99 0.39 11.49
C ASN A 167 11.79 1.30 11.73
N ASN A 168 10.73 1.09 10.97
CA ASN A 168 9.47 1.78 11.14
C ASN A 168 8.37 0.76 11.44
N TYR A 169 7.57 1.07 12.44
CA TYR A 169 6.38 0.34 12.80
C TYR A 169 5.24 1.35 12.95
N ALA A 170 4.08 1.08 12.36
CA ALA A 170 2.94 2.00 12.43
C ALA A 170 1.61 1.26 12.31
N TRP A 171 0.58 1.76 12.99
CA TRP A 171 -0.80 1.41 12.73
C TRP A 171 -1.25 2.02 11.41
N THR A 172 -2.03 1.26 10.64
CA THR A 172 -2.59 1.71 9.37
C THR A 172 -4.10 1.72 9.41
N PHE A 173 -4.69 2.76 8.84
CA PHE A 173 -6.11 2.81 8.55
C PHE A 173 -6.26 3.14 7.07
N GLY A 174 -7.10 2.39 6.37
CA GLY A 174 -7.20 2.57 4.93
C GLY A 174 -8.56 2.24 4.35
N VAL A 175 -8.77 2.80 3.17
CA VAL A 175 -9.89 2.50 2.30
C VAL A 175 -9.36 1.93 0.99
N GLY A 176 -10.12 1.07 0.36
CA GLY A 176 -9.74 0.46 -0.92
C GLY A 176 -10.91 0.35 -1.87
N PHE A 177 -10.58 0.18 -3.14
CA PHE A 177 -11.54 -0.10 -4.21
C PHE A 177 -11.05 -1.30 -5.02
N LYS A 178 -11.93 -2.28 -5.24
CA LYS A 178 -11.68 -3.53 -5.99
C LYS A 178 -12.35 -3.47 -7.36
N PHE A 179 -11.66 -3.97 -8.38
CA PHE A 179 -12.17 -4.04 -9.75
C PHE A 179 -11.79 -5.35 -10.44
#